data_bc0ebf55c2720b36627802e02b16e941
#
_entry.id   bc0ebf55c2720b36627802e02b16e941
#
_cell.length_a   1.000
_cell.length_b   1.000
_cell.length_c   1.000
_cell.angle_alpha   90.00
_cell.angle_beta   90.00
_cell.angle_gamma   90.00
#
_symmetry.space_group_name_H-M   'P 1'
#
loop_
_entity.id
_entity.type
_entity.pdbx_description
1 polymer ?
#
loop_
_entity_poly.entity_id
_entity_poly.type
_entity_poly.pdbx_seq_one_letter_code
_entity_poly.pdbx_strand_id
1 'polypeptide(L)'
;MIINFNEMPDRKFAGMNNGTGEISAKMFMDEQGKIIPCRIHKGGSIGLHKHETSDDVNYVIAGTGKATCNGAEELLSAGMCHICKKGDEHSIMNTGEDDLILLTIVVER
;
A
#
# COMPACT_ATOMS: atom_id res chain seq x y z
N MET A 1 -15.77 -9.83 15.17
CA MET A 1 -14.94 -8.66 15.54
C MET A 1 -15.14 -7.55 14.53
N ILE A 2 -15.31 -6.33 15.00
CA ILE A 2 -15.41 -5.17 14.11
C ILE A 2 -14.27 -4.23 14.45
N ILE A 3 -13.59 -3.73 13.41
CA ILE A 3 -12.56 -2.71 13.53
C ILE A 3 -13.11 -1.46 12.85
N ASN A 4 -13.27 -0.40 13.64
CA ASN A 4 -13.77 0.88 13.11
C ASN A 4 -12.59 1.82 12.85
N PHE A 5 -12.12 1.84 11.62
CA PHE A 5 -10.99 2.71 11.24
C PHE A 5 -11.34 4.20 11.32
N ASN A 6 -12.63 4.56 11.31
CA ASN A 6 -13.03 5.96 11.46
C ASN A 6 -12.66 6.54 12.83
N GLU A 7 -12.53 5.67 13.83
CA GLU A 7 -12.16 6.08 15.19
C GLU A 7 -10.65 6.08 15.42
N MET A 8 -9.86 5.66 14.45
CA MET A 8 -8.41 5.64 14.56
C MET A 8 -7.82 6.95 14.05
N PRO A 9 -6.73 7.45 14.67
CA PRO A 9 -6.03 8.60 14.15
C PRO A 9 -5.35 8.26 12.83
N ASP A 10 -5.39 9.20 11.90
CA ASP A 10 -4.66 9.13 10.64
C ASP A 10 -3.19 9.41 10.91
N ARG A 11 -2.29 8.58 10.42
CA ARG A 11 -0.85 8.77 10.59
C ARG A 11 -0.21 9.09 9.26
N LYS A 12 0.68 10.08 9.26
CA LYS A 12 1.44 10.47 8.07
C LYS A 12 2.86 9.92 8.15
N PHE A 13 3.34 9.43 7.00
CA PHE A 13 4.70 8.94 6.85
C PHE A 13 5.32 9.59 5.62
N ALA A 14 6.52 10.16 5.78
CA ALA A 14 7.29 10.72 4.68
C ALA A 14 8.40 9.73 4.29
N GLY A 15 8.62 9.54 2.99
CA GLY A 15 9.73 8.73 2.49
C GLY A 15 9.66 7.26 2.88
N MET A 16 8.47 6.68 2.92
CA MET A 16 8.31 5.28 3.33
C MET A 16 9.13 4.33 2.44
N ASN A 17 9.95 3.48 3.06
CA ASN A 17 10.86 2.55 2.38
C ASN A 17 11.74 3.26 1.33
N ASN A 18 12.24 4.44 1.65
CA ASN A 18 13.00 5.31 0.75
C ASN A 18 12.20 5.77 -0.48
N GLY A 19 10.87 5.81 -0.35
CA GLY A 19 10.00 6.39 -1.36
C GLY A 19 10.01 7.91 -1.31
N THR A 20 9.10 8.51 -2.08
CA THR A 20 8.95 9.96 -2.19
C THR A 20 7.67 10.43 -1.54
N GLY A 21 7.61 11.73 -1.18
CA GLY A 21 6.41 12.37 -0.68
C GLY A 21 5.85 11.72 0.58
N GLU A 22 4.53 11.79 0.71
CA GLU A 22 3.84 11.36 1.93
C GLU A 22 2.72 10.37 1.67
N ILE A 23 2.48 9.51 2.64
CA ILE A 23 1.30 8.66 2.71
C ILE A 23 0.58 8.90 4.03
N SER A 24 -0.72 8.63 4.05
CA SER A 24 -1.53 8.61 5.26
C SER A 24 -2.13 7.22 5.42
N ALA A 25 -2.07 6.66 6.62
CA ALA A 25 -2.53 5.30 6.85
C ALA A 25 -3.09 5.12 8.25
N LYS A 26 -3.99 4.15 8.35
CA LYS A 26 -4.46 3.58 9.61
C LYS A 26 -4.17 2.09 9.56
N MET A 27 -3.96 1.47 10.72
CA MET A 27 -3.53 0.07 10.72
C MET A 27 -4.14 -0.71 11.88
N PHE A 28 -4.70 -1.86 11.55
CA PHE A 28 -4.94 -2.94 12.49
C PHE A 28 -3.88 -4.03 12.25
N MET A 29 -3.35 -4.59 13.33
CA MET A 29 -2.35 -5.63 13.24
C MET A 29 -2.60 -6.70 14.31
N ASP A 30 -2.47 -7.95 13.91
CA ASP A 30 -2.41 -9.10 14.81
C ASP A 30 -1.33 -10.08 14.30
N GLU A 31 -1.26 -11.25 14.91
CA GLU A 31 -0.26 -12.27 14.55
C GLU A 31 -0.45 -12.85 13.15
N GLN A 32 -1.62 -12.71 12.54
CA GLN A 32 -1.91 -13.23 11.21
C GLN A 32 -1.68 -12.21 10.09
N GLY A 33 -1.50 -10.95 10.43
CA GLY A 33 -1.22 -9.93 9.44
C GLY A 33 -1.72 -8.54 9.81
N LYS A 34 -1.97 -7.75 8.77
CA LYS A 34 -2.35 -6.33 8.93
C LYS A 34 -3.49 -5.99 7.98
N ILE A 35 -4.31 -5.02 8.40
CA ILE A 35 -5.30 -4.37 7.53
C ILE A 35 -5.00 -2.88 7.57
N ILE A 36 -4.73 -2.29 6.41
CA ILE A 36 -4.22 -0.93 6.33
C ILE A 36 -4.97 -0.12 5.27
N PRO A 37 -5.99 0.64 5.64
CA PRO A 37 -6.49 1.69 4.75
C PRO A 37 -5.39 2.73 4.55
N CYS A 38 -5.02 2.99 3.30
CA CYS A 38 -3.86 3.81 2.96
C CYS A 38 -4.19 4.79 1.85
N ARG A 39 -3.62 5.98 1.94
CA ARG A 39 -3.68 6.98 0.88
C ARG A 39 -2.26 7.42 0.57
N ILE A 40 -1.86 7.22 -0.69
CA ILE A 40 -0.59 7.75 -1.18
C ILE A 40 -0.91 9.10 -1.81
N HIS A 41 -0.39 10.17 -1.23
CA HIS A 41 -0.67 11.52 -1.70
C HIS A 41 0.03 11.82 -3.03
N LYS A 42 -0.40 12.87 -3.72
CA LYS A 42 0.22 13.28 -4.99
C LYS A 42 1.74 13.40 -4.83
N GLY A 43 2.48 12.82 -5.75
CA GLY A 43 3.95 12.77 -5.70
C GLY A 43 4.51 11.77 -4.71
N GLY A 44 3.63 11.03 -4.01
CA GLY A 44 4.05 10.06 -3.02
C GLY A 44 4.28 8.66 -3.58
N SER A 45 5.07 7.90 -2.85
CA SER A 45 5.31 6.50 -3.18
C SER A 45 5.74 5.72 -1.94
N ILE A 46 5.50 4.41 -1.99
CA ILE A 46 6.14 3.44 -1.11
C ILE A 46 7.29 2.87 -1.90
N GLY A 47 8.53 3.09 -1.43
CA GLY A 47 9.73 2.70 -2.14
C GLY A 47 9.94 1.19 -2.20
N LEU A 48 10.92 0.79 -3.00
CA LEU A 48 11.22 -0.61 -3.25
C LEU A 48 11.57 -1.35 -1.95
N HIS A 49 10.88 -2.45 -1.68
CA HIS A 49 11.13 -3.29 -0.51
C HIS A 49 10.66 -4.72 -0.78
N LYS A 50 11.24 -5.65 -0.02
CA LYS A 50 10.96 -7.08 -0.14
C LYS A 50 10.05 -7.53 1.00
N HIS A 51 9.03 -8.34 0.69
CA HIS A 51 8.19 -9.01 1.68
C HIS A 51 8.76 -10.39 1.98
N GLU A 52 9.43 -10.53 3.12
CA GLU A 52 10.16 -11.76 3.44
C GLU A 52 9.29 -12.83 4.11
N THR A 53 8.23 -12.43 4.82
CA THR A 53 7.41 -13.35 5.61
C THR A 53 5.93 -13.35 5.23
N SER A 54 5.51 -12.44 4.33
CA SER A 54 4.09 -12.21 4.10
C SER A 54 3.77 -11.98 2.62
N ASP A 55 2.49 -12.16 2.29
CA ASP A 55 1.92 -11.64 1.05
C ASP A 55 1.34 -10.27 1.34
N ASP A 56 1.49 -9.35 0.40
CA ASP A 56 0.99 -7.97 0.50
C ASP A 56 -0.05 -7.74 -0.60
N VAL A 57 -1.31 -7.59 -0.21
CA VAL A 57 -2.44 -7.45 -1.12
C VAL A 57 -2.90 -5.99 -1.09
N ASN A 58 -2.96 -5.35 -2.26
CA ASN A 58 -3.28 -3.92 -2.38
C ASN A 58 -4.43 -3.74 -3.36
N TYR A 59 -5.62 -3.53 -2.83
CA TYR A 59 -6.80 -3.25 -3.64
C TYR A 59 -6.92 -1.74 -3.87
N VAL A 60 -6.99 -1.32 -5.14
CA VAL A 60 -7.11 0.09 -5.49
C VAL A 60 -8.57 0.52 -5.42
N ILE A 61 -8.87 1.43 -4.51
CA ILE A 61 -10.22 1.98 -4.34
C ILE A 61 -10.45 3.17 -5.27
N ALA A 62 -9.45 4.06 -5.39
CA ALA A 62 -9.55 5.26 -6.21
C ALA A 62 -8.16 5.75 -6.60
N GLY A 63 -8.10 6.51 -7.68
CA GLY A 63 -6.86 7.10 -8.18
C GLY A 63 -6.15 6.23 -9.21
N THR A 64 -4.97 6.67 -9.61
CA THR A 64 -4.11 5.97 -10.57
C THR A 64 -2.70 5.86 -10.02
N GLY A 65 -2.04 4.77 -10.34
CA GLY A 65 -0.70 4.53 -9.85
C GLY A 65 0.10 3.58 -10.74
N LYS A 66 1.31 3.33 -10.29
CA LYS A 66 2.20 2.36 -10.92
C LYS A 66 2.87 1.55 -9.81
N ALA A 67 2.80 0.24 -9.92
CA ALA A 67 3.55 -0.66 -9.07
C ALA A 67 4.68 -1.29 -9.86
N THR A 68 5.72 -1.73 -9.15
CA THR A 68 6.72 -2.63 -9.70
C THR A 68 6.68 -3.93 -8.90
N CYS A 69 6.89 -5.04 -9.55
CA CYS A 69 7.03 -6.34 -8.90
C CYS A 69 8.15 -7.10 -9.59
N ASN A 70 9.23 -7.36 -8.84
CA ASN A 70 10.43 -8.02 -9.37
C ASN A 70 10.93 -7.37 -10.67
N GLY A 71 10.90 -6.04 -10.74
CA GLY A 71 11.36 -5.25 -11.88
C GLY A 71 10.34 -5.04 -13.00
N ALA A 72 9.19 -5.71 -12.97
CA ALA A 72 8.12 -5.50 -13.95
C ALA A 72 7.17 -4.40 -13.50
N GLU A 73 6.76 -3.53 -14.42
CA GLU A 73 5.82 -2.46 -14.13
C GLU A 73 4.38 -2.91 -14.30
N GLU A 74 3.51 -2.44 -13.39
CA GLU A 74 2.08 -2.70 -13.41
C GLU A 74 1.36 -1.37 -13.24
N LEU A 75 0.49 -1.03 -14.21
CA LEU A 75 -0.33 0.18 -14.11
C LEU A 75 -1.57 -0.12 -13.27
N LEU A 76 -1.88 0.80 -12.34
CA LEU A 76 -2.95 0.64 -11.37
C LEU A 76 -4.07 1.65 -11.60
N SER A 77 -5.30 1.18 -11.50
CA SER A 77 -6.48 2.04 -11.44
C SER A 77 -7.55 1.38 -10.55
N ALA A 78 -8.61 2.12 -10.24
CA ALA A 78 -9.67 1.64 -9.35
C ALA A 78 -10.23 0.28 -9.80
N GLY A 79 -10.40 -0.61 -8.85
CA GLY A 79 -10.88 -1.97 -9.09
C GLY A 79 -9.80 -3.01 -9.35
N MET A 80 -8.54 -2.59 -9.46
CA MET A 80 -7.40 -3.50 -9.64
C MET A 80 -6.78 -3.86 -8.30
N CYS A 81 -6.17 -5.05 -8.24
CA CYS A 81 -5.50 -5.53 -7.05
C CYS A 81 -4.05 -5.90 -7.40
N HIS A 82 -3.10 -5.22 -6.76
CA HIS A 82 -1.68 -5.51 -6.87
C HIS A 82 -1.26 -6.40 -5.72
N ILE A 83 -0.63 -7.53 -6.02
CA ILE A 83 -0.19 -8.49 -5.01
C ILE A 83 1.32 -8.68 -5.11
N CYS A 84 2.00 -8.48 -3.97
CA CYS A 84 3.40 -8.83 -3.80
C CYS A 84 3.46 -10.08 -2.92
N LYS A 85 3.83 -11.21 -3.51
CA LYS A 85 3.90 -12.48 -2.78
C LYS A 85 5.13 -12.52 -1.88
N LYS A 86 5.07 -13.37 -0.85
CA LYS A 86 6.22 -13.66 0.00
C LYS A 86 7.45 -13.96 -0.86
N GLY A 87 8.54 -13.26 -0.57
CA GLY A 87 9.80 -13.37 -1.31
C GLY A 87 9.94 -12.40 -2.48
N ASP A 88 8.86 -11.76 -2.90
CA ASP A 88 8.89 -10.79 -3.98
C ASP A 88 9.22 -9.38 -3.47
N GLU A 89 9.66 -8.54 -4.39
CA GLU A 89 10.08 -7.17 -4.13
C GLU A 89 9.22 -6.22 -4.95
N HIS A 90 8.69 -5.16 -4.31
CA HIS A 90 7.80 -4.24 -5.00
C HIS A 90 7.92 -2.79 -4.51
N SER A 91 7.29 -1.91 -5.30
CA SER A 91 7.06 -0.52 -4.96
C SER A 91 5.70 -0.09 -5.49
N ILE A 92 5.13 0.96 -4.91
CA ILE A 92 3.86 1.54 -5.37
C ILE A 92 4.01 3.06 -5.42
N MET A 93 3.63 3.67 -6.54
CA MET A 93 3.74 5.10 -6.78
C MET A 93 2.40 5.67 -7.20
N ASN A 94 2.03 6.84 -6.64
CA ASN A 94 0.91 7.61 -7.14
C ASN A 94 1.35 8.38 -8.39
N THR A 95 0.68 8.15 -9.51
CA THR A 95 0.96 8.80 -10.78
C THR A 95 -0.10 9.83 -11.19
N GLY A 96 -1.14 10.00 -10.35
CA GLY A 96 -2.25 10.91 -10.62
C GLY A 96 -2.14 12.23 -9.88
N GLU A 97 -3.18 13.04 -10.03
CA GLU A 97 -3.30 14.35 -9.39
C GLU A 97 -3.97 14.24 -8.01
N ASP A 98 -4.80 13.23 -7.81
CA ASP A 98 -5.51 12.97 -6.55
C ASP A 98 -4.85 11.84 -5.77
N ASP A 99 -5.30 11.61 -4.54
CA ASP A 99 -4.81 10.51 -3.72
C ASP A 99 -5.00 9.18 -4.43
N LEU A 100 -4.01 8.31 -4.34
CA LEU A 100 -4.13 6.90 -4.67
C LEU A 100 -4.60 6.20 -3.38
N ILE A 101 -5.84 5.74 -3.38
CA ILE A 101 -6.48 5.16 -2.20
C ILE A 101 -6.45 3.64 -2.32
N LEU A 102 -5.83 3.01 -1.33
CA LEU A 102 -5.62 1.56 -1.29
C LEU A 102 -6.21 0.98 -0.02
N LEU A 103 -6.72 -0.25 -0.12
CA LEU A 103 -6.87 -1.12 1.03
C LEU A 103 -5.75 -2.16 0.95
N THR A 104 -4.84 -2.12 1.91
CA THR A 104 -3.71 -3.04 1.96
C THR A 104 -3.97 -4.10 3.03
N ILE A 105 -3.81 -5.36 2.64
CA ILE A 105 -3.92 -6.51 3.54
C ILE A 105 -2.60 -7.27 3.49
N VAL A 106 -1.94 -7.38 4.62
CA VAL A 106 -0.72 -8.17 4.76
C VAL A 106 -1.09 -9.48 5.43
N VAL A 107 -0.78 -10.58 4.76
CA VAL A 107 -1.10 -11.94 5.25
C VAL A 107 0.21 -12.64 5.56
N GLU A 108 0.44 -12.93 6.85
CA GLU A 108 1.63 -13.68 7.26
C GLU A 108 1.59 -15.11 6.71
N ARG A 109 2.75 -15.57 6.25
CA ARG A 109 2.85 -16.88 5.62
C ARG A 109 3.85 -17.80 6.35
#